data_70e5fceedb222593a3a035a353804dcd
#
_entry.id   70e5fceedb222593a3a035a353804dcd
#
_cell.length_a   1.000
_cell.length_b   1.000
_cell.length_c   1.000
_cell.angle_alpha   90.00
_cell.angle_beta   90.00
_cell.angle_gamma   90.00
#
_symmetry.space_group_name_H-M   'P 1'
#
loop_
_entity.id
_entity.type
_entity.pdbx_description
1 polymer ?
#
loop_
_entity_poly.entity_id
_entity_poly.type
_entity_poly.pdbx_seq_one_letter_code
_entity_poly.pdbx_strand_id
1 'polypeptide(L)'
;MDTIETPHGKTQLDPRVQAAIGHWAPRFVTNGVPLTDFQEVTAGITRWEGWCAAWCARAAVHETLGRDALASGFRLSAGEHFSRAYQYRPQSADWMARQLGLPPV
;
A
#
# COMPACT_ATOMS: atom_id res chain seq x y z
N MET A 1 -27.98 -20.02 11.28
CA MET A 1 -27.55 -19.32 11.08
C MET A 1 -27.27 -18.89 10.76
N ASP A 2 -27.11 -18.94 10.83
CA ASP A 2 -26.66 -18.24 10.47
C ASP A 2 -26.14 -17.65 10.27
N THR A 3 -26.18 -17.75 10.57
CA THR A 3 -25.59 -17.03 10.35
C THR A 3 -24.78 -16.74 10.22
N ILE A 4 -24.67 -17.04 10.49
CA ILE A 4 -23.76 -16.68 10.33
C ILE A 4 -23.03 -16.49 9.75
N GLU A 5 -22.86 -16.64 9.74
CA GLU A 5 -22.01 -16.20 9.22
C GLU A 5 -21.55 -15.53 8.78
N THR A 6 -21.67 -15.39 8.80
CA THR A 6 -21.15 -14.54 8.35
C THR A 6 -20.86 -13.79 8.25
N PRO A 7 -20.44 -13.69 8.54
CA PRO A 7 -20.14 -12.61 8.54
C PRO A 7 -19.87 -12.02 7.71
N HIS A 8 -20.04 -12.04 7.60
CA HIS A 8 -19.85 -11.62 6.89
C HIS A 8 -19.72 -10.49 6.13
N GLY A 9 -20.52 -9.97 5.97
CA GLY A 9 -20.42 -8.74 5.27
C GLY A 9 -19.13 -8.00 5.52
N LYS A 10 -18.57 -8.20 6.65
CA LYS A 10 -17.29 -7.59 7.00
C LYS A 10 -16.15 -8.02 6.10
N THR A 11 -16.32 -9.14 5.45
CA THR A 11 -15.27 -9.64 4.57
C THR A 11 -15.46 -9.21 3.14
N GLN A 12 -16.47 -8.39 2.88
CA GLN A 12 -16.72 -7.95 1.53
C GLN A 12 -15.85 -6.78 1.20
N LEU A 13 -14.79 -7.06 0.48
CA LEU A 13 -13.89 -6.03 0.00
C LEU A 13 -14.48 -5.36 -1.22
N ASP A 14 -14.17 -4.08 -1.36
CA ASP A 14 -14.47 -3.34 -2.57
C ASP A 14 -13.81 -4.07 -3.75
N PRO A 15 -14.57 -4.46 -4.77
CA PRO A 15 -13.99 -5.14 -5.93
C PRO A 15 -12.87 -4.36 -6.60
N ARG A 16 -12.90 -3.03 -6.53
CA ARG A 16 -11.84 -2.19 -7.10
C ARG A 16 -10.53 -2.41 -6.36
N VAL A 17 -10.61 -2.61 -5.03
CA VAL A 17 -9.41 -2.90 -4.24
C VAL A 17 -8.85 -4.26 -4.61
N GLN A 18 -9.71 -5.27 -4.75
CA GLN A 18 -9.26 -6.60 -5.13
C GLN A 18 -8.60 -6.61 -6.51
N ALA A 19 -9.20 -5.89 -7.46
CA ALA A 19 -8.63 -5.77 -8.79
C ALA A 19 -7.25 -5.10 -8.75
N ALA A 20 -7.11 -4.05 -7.95
CA ALA A 20 -5.84 -3.35 -7.81
C ALA A 20 -4.79 -4.25 -7.19
N ILE A 21 -5.14 -5.00 -6.14
CA ILE A 21 -4.21 -5.92 -5.50
C ILE A 21 -3.71 -6.96 -6.49
N GLY A 22 -4.62 -7.62 -7.20
CA GLY A 22 -4.24 -8.67 -8.13
C GLY A 22 -3.39 -8.17 -9.28
N HIS A 23 -3.69 -6.98 -9.78
CA HIS A 23 -2.97 -6.40 -10.92
C HIS A 23 -1.59 -5.89 -10.52
N TRP A 24 -1.47 -5.25 -9.35
CA TRP A 24 -0.26 -4.50 -9.00
C TRP A 24 0.72 -5.26 -8.13
N ALA A 25 0.29 -6.33 -7.42
CA ALA A 25 1.21 -7.04 -6.53
C ALA A 25 2.48 -7.49 -7.23
N PRO A 26 2.42 -8.18 -8.40
CA PRO A 26 3.65 -8.60 -9.06
C PRO A 26 4.52 -7.43 -9.49
N ARG A 27 3.90 -6.34 -9.92
CA ARG A 27 4.63 -5.16 -10.40
C ARG A 27 5.33 -4.44 -9.27
N PHE A 28 4.66 -4.33 -8.11
CA PHE A 28 5.28 -3.71 -6.94
C PHE A 28 6.49 -4.50 -6.49
N VAL A 29 6.36 -5.82 -6.43
CA VAL A 29 7.47 -6.68 -6.00
C VAL A 29 8.63 -6.60 -6.99
N THR A 30 8.33 -6.62 -8.29
CA THR A 30 9.36 -6.49 -9.33
C THR A 30 10.11 -5.16 -9.20
N ASN A 31 9.43 -4.11 -8.77
CA ASN A 31 10.03 -2.79 -8.60
C ASN A 31 10.67 -2.59 -7.22
N GLY A 32 10.82 -3.66 -6.45
CA GLY A 32 11.56 -3.61 -5.19
C GLY A 32 10.73 -3.36 -3.96
N VAL A 33 9.41 -3.33 -4.06
CA VAL A 33 8.54 -3.23 -2.88
C VAL A 33 8.48 -4.60 -2.22
N PRO A 34 8.83 -4.71 -0.92
CA PRO A 34 8.70 -5.99 -0.25
C PRO A 34 7.27 -6.50 -0.28
N LEU A 35 7.11 -7.78 -0.59
CA LEU A 35 5.77 -8.37 -0.65
C LEU A 35 5.05 -8.23 0.68
N THR A 36 5.77 -8.34 1.79
CA THR A 36 5.17 -8.18 3.11
C THR A 36 4.60 -6.79 3.32
N ASP A 37 5.30 -5.74 2.86
CA ASP A 37 4.77 -4.38 2.92
C ASP A 37 3.49 -4.27 2.10
N PHE A 38 3.51 -4.80 0.89
CA PHE A 38 2.34 -4.76 0.02
C PHE A 38 1.15 -5.45 0.67
N GLN A 39 1.38 -6.65 1.22
CA GLN A 39 0.31 -7.42 1.87
C GLN A 39 -0.22 -6.72 3.10
N GLU A 40 0.66 -6.16 3.94
CA GLU A 40 0.24 -5.48 5.16
C GLU A 40 -0.57 -4.22 4.86
N VAL A 41 -0.12 -3.43 3.91
CA VAL A 41 -0.82 -2.19 3.57
C VAL A 41 -2.19 -2.53 2.97
N THR A 42 -2.24 -3.46 2.02
CA THR A 42 -3.49 -3.75 1.32
C THR A 42 -4.48 -4.50 2.20
N ALA A 43 -4.00 -5.24 3.20
CA ALA A 43 -4.89 -5.93 4.13
C ALA A 43 -5.77 -4.96 4.90
N GLY A 44 -5.31 -3.74 5.11
CA GLY A 44 -6.07 -2.71 5.82
C GLY A 44 -6.98 -1.88 4.92
N ILE A 45 -6.96 -2.12 3.60
CA ILE A 45 -7.75 -1.32 2.66
C ILE A 45 -9.01 -2.09 2.34
N THR A 46 -10.16 -1.58 2.80
CA THR A 46 -11.45 -2.22 2.53
C THR A 46 -12.24 -1.50 1.45
N ARG A 47 -11.91 -0.23 1.17
CA ARG A 47 -12.61 0.59 0.19
C ARG A 47 -11.58 1.29 -0.69
N TRP A 48 -11.92 1.47 -1.95
CA TRP A 48 -11.00 2.11 -2.90
C TRP A 48 -10.58 3.51 -2.45
N GLU A 49 -11.51 4.25 -1.84
CA GLU A 49 -11.23 5.61 -1.37
C GLU A 49 -10.16 5.66 -0.27
N GLY A 50 -9.89 4.53 0.37
CA GLY A 50 -8.85 4.45 1.40
C GLY A 50 -7.46 4.10 0.88
N TRP A 51 -7.33 3.82 -0.42
CA TRP A 51 -6.06 3.36 -1.01
C TRP A 51 -4.93 4.35 -0.78
N CYS A 52 -5.17 5.59 -1.17
CA CYS A 52 -4.14 6.62 -1.07
C CYS A 52 -3.70 6.89 0.36
N ALA A 53 -4.69 6.96 1.28
CA ALA A 53 -4.38 7.23 2.69
C ALA A 53 -3.56 6.09 3.30
N ALA A 54 -3.85 4.84 2.95
CA ALA A 54 -3.12 3.70 3.48
C ALA A 54 -1.66 3.72 3.01
N TRP A 55 -1.42 3.99 1.74
CA TRP A 55 -0.07 4.05 1.22
C TRP A 55 0.71 5.26 1.74
N CYS A 56 0.03 6.40 1.92
CA CYS A 56 0.65 7.57 2.56
C CYS A 56 1.07 7.27 3.99
N ALA A 57 0.24 6.53 4.73
CA ALA A 57 0.57 6.17 6.11
C ALA A 57 1.83 5.29 6.14
N ARG A 58 1.95 4.32 5.23
CA ARG A 58 3.14 3.49 5.17
C ARG A 58 4.36 4.29 4.72
N ALA A 59 4.18 5.24 3.80
CA ALA A 59 5.26 6.14 3.40
C ALA A 59 5.80 6.91 4.59
N ALA A 60 4.92 7.39 5.46
CA ALA A 60 5.33 8.13 6.66
C ALA A 60 6.13 7.24 7.61
N VAL A 61 5.77 5.96 7.74
CA VAL A 61 6.54 5.01 8.53
C VAL A 61 7.96 4.91 8.01
N HIS A 62 8.12 4.75 6.70
CA HIS A 62 9.46 4.63 6.11
C HIS A 62 10.25 5.93 6.21
N GLU A 63 9.59 7.08 6.13
CA GLU A 63 10.27 8.36 6.35
C GLU A 63 10.86 8.44 7.75
N THR A 64 10.08 8.03 8.75
CA THR A 64 10.56 8.03 10.14
C THR A 64 11.73 7.07 10.32
N LEU A 65 11.57 5.85 9.80
CA LEU A 65 12.65 4.85 9.87
C LEU A 65 13.91 5.34 9.15
N GLY A 66 13.73 6.01 8.02
CA GLY A 66 14.86 6.57 7.28
C GLY A 66 15.59 7.65 8.07
N ARG A 67 14.85 8.54 8.69
CA ARG A 67 15.46 9.60 9.52
C ARG A 67 16.18 9.00 10.72
N ASP A 68 15.59 7.99 11.37
CA ASP A 68 16.21 7.33 12.49
C ASP A 68 17.50 6.62 12.09
N ALA A 69 17.47 5.93 10.96
CA ALA A 69 18.65 5.24 10.44
C ALA A 69 19.76 6.24 10.11
N LEU A 70 19.39 7.37 9.52
CA LEU A 70 20.38 8.40 9.16
C LEU A 70 21.02 8.99 10.42
N ALA A 71 20.22 9.25 11.46
CA ALA A 71 20.72 9.76 12.72
C ALA A 71 21.67 8.78 13.39
N SER A 72 21.49 7.48 13.15
CA SER A 72 22.36 6.44 13.70
C SER A 72 23.55 6.10 12.78
N GLY A 73 23.68 6.81 11.66
CA GLY A 73 24.79 6.58 10.73
C GLY A 73 24.59 5.46 9.72
N PHE A 74 23.38 4.87 9.64
CA PHE A 74 23.10 3.77 8.73
C PHE A 74 22.57 4.31 7.39
N ARG A 75 23.50 4.78 6.56
CA ARG A 75 23.12 5.50 5.34
C ARG A 75 22.41 4.62 4.31
N LEU A 76 22.83 3.37 4.16
CA LEU A 76 22.17 2.47 3.20
C LEU A 76 20.74 2.19 3.62
N SER A 77 20.54 1.89 4.90
CA SER A 77 19.19 1.67 5.42
C SER A 77 18.32 2.90 5.26
N ALA A 78 18.87 4.07 5.55
CA ALA A 78 18.14 5.33 5.38
C ALA A 78 17.72 5.51 3.92
N GLY A 79 18.63 5.26 2.98
CA GLY A 79 18.34 5.38 1.55
C GLY A 79 17.24 4.44 1.11
N GLU A 80 17.24 3.20 1.61
CA GLU A 80 16.20 2.23 1.28
C GLU A 80 14.84 2.67 1.79
N HIS A 81 14.78 3.16 3.03
CA HIS A 81 13.50 3.62 3.59
C HIS A 81 12.98 4.85 2.84
N PHE A 82 13.84 5.81 2.52
CA PHE A 82 13.41 6.99 1.78
C PHE A 82 12.94 6.62 0.38
N SER A 83 13.57 5.64 -0.26
CA SER A 83 13.16 5.17 -1.57
C SER A 83 11.74 4.58 -1.50
N ARG A 84 11.46 3.76 -0.48
CA ARG A 84 10.14 3.20 -0.29
C ARG A 84 9.11 4.29 0.01
N ALA A 85 9.46 5.26 0.85
CA ALA A 85 8.56 6.38 1.14
C ALA A 85 8.17 7.11 -0.15
N TYR A 86 9.13 7.32 -1.03
CA TYR A 86 8.85 7.96 -2.32
C TYR A 86 7.92 7.11 -3.18
N GLN A 87 8.17 5.79 -3.26
CA GLN A 87 7.36 4.88 -4.07
C GLN A 87 5.91 4.81 -3.62
N TYR A 88 5.66 5.02 -2.33
CA TYR A 88 4.32 4.87 -1.75
C TYR A 88 3.50 6.15 -1.80
N ARG A 89 3.98 7.20 -2.45
CA ARG A 89 3.30 8.49 -2.51
C ARG A 89 2.04 8.46 -3.37
N PRO A 90 1.14 9.43 -3.15
CA PRO A 90 -0.16 9.45 -3.84
C PRO A 90 -0.10 9.48 -5.36
N GLN A 91 0.95 10.06 -5.94
CA GLN A 91 1.09 10.09 -7.39
C GLN A 91 1.09 8.69 -8.00
N SER A 92 1.71 7.73 -7.30
CA SER A 92 1.71 6.35 -7.76
C SER A 92 0.30 5.77 -7.76
N ALA A 93 -0.48 6.10 -6.73
CA ALA A 93 -1.86 5.65 -6.64
C ALA A 93 -2.71 6.22 -7.77
N ASP A 94 -2.55 7.50 -8.09
CA ASP A 94 -3.27 8.12 -9.20
C ASP A 94 -2.93 7.47 -10.53
N TRP A 95 -1.64 7.22 -10.74
CA TRP A 95 -1.22 6.56 -11.97
C TRP A 95 -1.83 5.16 -12.07
N MET A 96 -1.80 4.41 -10.98
CA MET A 96 -2.38 3.06 -10.94
C MET A 96 -3.88 3.11 -11.22
N ALA A 97 -4.58 4.07 -10.63
CA ALA A 97 -6.01 4.23 -10.86
C ALA A 97 -6.31 4.44 -12.35
N ARG A 98 -5.54 5.29 -13.01
CA ARG A 98 -5.73 5.54 -14.44
C ARG A 98 -5.49 4.28 -15.27
N GLN A 99 -4.48 3.48 -14.90
CA GLN A 99 -4.21 2.24 -15.64
C GLN A 99 -5.36 1.24 -15.51
N LEU A 100 -6.07 1.26 -14.40
CA LEU A 100 -7.18 0.34 -14.15
C LEU A 100 -8.54 0.91 -14.53
N GLY A 101 -8.58 2.15 -15.04
CA GLY A 101 -9.84 2.80 -15.35
C GLY A 101 -10.66 3.15 -14.12
N LEU A 102 -10.01 3.32 -12.98
CA LEU A 102 -10.67 3.64 -11.72
C LEU A 102 -10.68 5.15 -11.50
N PRO A 103 -11.60 5.64 -10.64
CA PRO A 103 -11.63 7.07 -10.34
C PRO A 103 -10.38 7.50 -9.58
N PRO A 104 -10.05 8.80 -9.60
CA PRO A 104 -8.95 9.32 -8.80
C PRO A 104 -9.16 9.03 -7.32
N VAL A 105 -8.07 8.90 -6.60
CA VAL A 105 -8.09 8.58 -5.18
C VAL A 105 -7.90 9.82 -4.33
#